data_d96cebd4b73309745fef71544cdc7632
#
_entry.id   d96cebd4b73309745fef71544cdc7632
#
_cell.length_a   1.000
_cell.length_b   1.000
_cell.length_c   1.000
_cell.angle_alpha   90.00
_cell.angle_beta   90.00
_cell.angle_gamma   90.00
#
_symmetry.space_group_name_H-M   'P 1'
#
loop_
_entity.id
_entity.type
_entity.pdbx_description
1 polymer ?
#
loop_
_entity_poly.entity_id
_entity_poly.type
_entity_poly.pdbx_seq_one_letter_code
_entity_poly.pdbx_strand_id
1 'polypeptide(L)'
;MFDPNNPCLFCNSTQSGLAIENELAYASYDTYPVSEFHCLIIPKRHVKDYFDLSDDEVIACNNLIKQIKDEILSKDFSVKGFNVGTNSGVIAGQSIMHCHIHLIPRREGDVDNPQGGVRSVIPLKQHYKRKV
;
A
#
# COMPACT_ATOMS: atom_id res chain seq x y z
N MET A 1 15.66 7.55 9.99
CA MET A 1 16.13 8.10 11.28
C MET A 1 14.98 8.80 11.96
N PHE A 2 14.77 8.54 13.22
CA PHE A 2 13.73 9.22 14.00
C PHE A 2 14.10 10.68 14.25
N ASP A 3 13.17 11.59 13.95
CA ASP A 3 13.32 13.02 14.20
C ASP A 3 12.12 13.51 15.00
N PRO A 4 12.30 13.83 16.30
CA PRO A 4 11.19 14.26 17.15
C PRO A 4 10.59 15.62 16.74
N ASN A 5 11.28 16.39 15.91
CA ASN A 5 10.80 17.67 15.42
C ASN A 5 9.97 17.55 14.13
N ASN A 6 9.95 16.36 13.51
CA ASN A 6 9.17 16.11 12.32
C ASN A 6 7.84 15.43 12.70
N PRO A 7 6.69 16.10 12.50
CA PRO A 7 5.40 15.51 12.86
C PRO A 7 4.92 14.43 11.92
N CYS A 8 5.60 14.20 10.78
CA CYS A 8 5.17 13.21 9.82
C CYS A 8 5.40 11.79 10.35
N LEU A 9 4.31 11.04 10.43
CA LEU A 9 4.34 9.64 10.89
C LEU A 9 5.28 8.78 10.04
N PHE A 10 5.29 8.96 8.72
CA PHE A 10 6.05 8.11 7.82
C PHE A 10 7.49 8.56 7.61
N CYS A 11 7.82 9.81 7.93
CA CYS A 11 9.22 10.24 7.96
C CYS A 11 9.97 9.58 9.13
N ASN A 12 9.26 9.28 10.22
CA ASN A 12 9.81 8.65 11.41
C ASN A 12 9.57 7.14 11.36
N SER A 13 10.34 6.46 10.52
CA SER A 13 10.13 5.05 10.19
C SER A 13 10.66 4.05 11.22
N THR A 14 10.84 4.47 12.48
CA THR A 14 11.26 3.57 13.58
C THR A 14 10.12 2.72 14.11
N GLN A 15 9.01 2.66 13.42
CA GLN A 15 7.84 1.93 13.85
C GLN A 15 8.10 0.43 13.87
N SER A 16 7.53 -0.23 14.86
CA SER A 16 7.47 -1.69 14.87
C SER A 16 6.68 -2.15 13.65
N GLY A 17 7.10 -3.23 13.03
CA GLY A 17 6.45 -3.74 11.84
C GLY A 17 7.12 -3.36 10.53
N LEU A 18 8.30 -2.74 10.58
CA LEU A 18 9.13 -2.58 9.40
C LEU A 18 9.44 -3.96 8.82
N ALA A 19 8.97 -4.22 7.61
CA ALA A 19 9.14 -5.51 6.98
C ALA A 19 10.44 -5.60 6.20
N ILE A 20 10.74 -4.58 5.39
CA ILE A 20 11.93 -4.55 4.52
C ILE A 20 12.12 -3.14 3.98
N GLU A 21 13.35 -2.84 3.57
CA GLU A 21 13.65 -1.56 2.95
C GLU A 21 14.69 -1.72 1.86
N ASN A 22 14.77 -0.73 1.00
CA ASN A 22 15.89 -0.54 0.08
C ASN A 22 16.42 0.90 0.24
N GLU A 23 17.22 1.37 -0.72
CA GLU A 23 17.87 2.66 -0.62
C GLU A 23 16.87 3.82 -0.51
N LEU A 24 15.76 3.77 -1.25
CA LEU A 24 14.84 4.91 -1.41
C LEU A 24 13.47 4.71 -0.75
N ALA A 25 13.13 3.50 -0.32
CA ALA A 25 11.81 3.21 0.18
C ALA A 25 11.86 2.15 1.28
N TYR A 26 10.78 2.05 2.04
CA TYR A 26 10.61 1.00 3.03
C TYR A 26 9.17 0.47 3.00
N ALA A 27 8.99 -0.73 3.50
CA ALA A 27 7.68 -1.35 3.65
C ALA A 27 7.40 -1.57 5.12
N SER A 28 6.17 -1.28 5.53
CA SER A 28 5.72 -1.46 6.91
C SER A 28 4.35 -2.10 6.89
N TYR A 29 4.08 -2.99 7.85
CA TYR A 29 2.73 -3.51 8.00
C TYR A 29 1.82 -2.37 8.46
N ASP A 30 0.61 -2.30 7.87
CA ASP A 30 -0.38 -1.30 8.28
C ASP A 30 -0.83 -1.59 9.70
N THR A 31 -0.85 -0.56 10.56
CA THR A 31 -1.33 -0.70 11.93
C THR A 31 -2.85 -0.86 12.02
N TYR A 32 -3.56 -0.53 10.94
CA TYR A 32 -5.01 -0.73 10.81
C TYR A 32 -5.30 -1.61 9.60
N PRO A 33 -4.84 -2.88 9.61
CA PRO A 33 -4.91 -3.71 8.42
C PRO A 33 -6.34 -4.06 8.05
N VAL A 34 -6.64 -4.02 6.74
CA VAL A 34 -7.95 -4.50 6.25
C VAL A 34 -7.94 -6.01 6.02
N SER A 35 -6.76 -6.59 5.93
CA SER A 35 -6.54 -8.04 5.88
C SER A 35 -5.18 -8.35 6.49
N GLU A 36 -4.96 -9.60 6.88
CA GLU A 36 -3.66 -9.99 7.44
C GLU A 36 -2.54 -9.77 6.43
N PHE A 37 -1.44 -9.20 6.87
CA PHE A 37 -0.28 -8.81 6.08
C PHE A 37 -0.50 -7.61 5.15
N HIS A 38 -1.57 -6.84 5.36
CA HIS A 38 -1.74 -5.55 4.68
C HIS A 38 -0.50 -4.68 4.92
N CYS A 39 0.14 -4.26 3.85
CA CYS A 39 1.43 -3.57 3.90
C CYS A 39 1.34 -2.20 3.25
N LEU A 40 2.15 -1.28 3.75
CA LEU A 40 2.36 0.03 3.13
C LEU A 40 3.77 0.09 2.58
N ILE A 41 3.92 0.59 1.37
CA ILE A 41 5.21 0.85 0.74
C ILE A 41 5.37 2.35 0.67
N ILE A 42 6.46 2.87 1.23
CA ILE A 42 6.60 4.27 1.58
C ILE A 42 7.96 4.77 1.12
N PRO A 43 8.02 5.85 0.31
CA PRO A 43 9.31 6.46 -0.01
C PRO A 43 9.92 7.07 1.24
N LYS A 44 11.25 6.99 1.37
CA LYS A 44 11.95 7.58 2.52
C LYS A 44 11.89 9.10 2.48
N ARG A 45 12.01 9.68 1.29
CA ARG A 45 11.91 11.13 1.09
C ARG A 45 10.45 11.57 1.33
N HIS A 46 10.26 12.69 2.01
CA HIS A 46 8.92 13.22 2.23
C HIS A 46 8.39 13.82 0.93
N VAL A 47 7.51 13.10 0.26
CA VAL A 47 6.75 13.58 -0.89
C VAL A 47 5.27 13.39 -0.59
N LYS A 48 4.47 14.32 -1.07
CA LYS A 48 3.06 14.35 -0.73
C LYS A 48 2.31 13.12 -1.22
N ASP A 49 2.48 12.78 -2.50
CA ASP A 49 1.72 11.69 -3.10
C ASP A 49 2.50 11.00 -4.22
N TYR A 50 1.87 10.02 -4.83
CA TYR A 50 2.44 9.17 -5.86
C TYR A 50 3.02 9.98 -7.04
N PHE A 51 2.36 11.07 -7.42
CA PHE A 51 2.76 11.85 -8.59
C PHE A 51 4.01 12.69 -8.35
N ASP A 52 4.40 12.88 -7.10
CA ASP A 52 5.63 13.59 -6.75
C ASP A 52 6.84 12.67 -6.61
N LEU A 53 6.66 11.36 -6.77
CA LEU A 53 7.78 10.41 -6.77
C LEU A 53 8.67 10.65 -7.99
N SER A 54 9.99 10.54 -7.79
CA SER A 54 10.92 10.45 -8.92
C SER A 54 10.81 9.07 -9.57
N ASP A 55 11.33 8.94 -10.79
CA ASP A 55 11.36 7.65 -11.49
C ASP A 55 12.09 6.59 -10.66
N ASP A 56 13.22 6.96 -10.05
CA ASP A 56 13.98 6.04 -9.22
C ASP A 56 13.19 5.60 -7.97
N GLU A 57 12.40 6.50 -7.40
CA GLU A 57 11.53 6.18 -6.26
C GLU A 57 10.39 5.24 -6.67
N VAL A 58 9.82 5.44 -7.84
CA VAL A 58 8.80 4.52 -8.38
C VAL A 58 9.40 3.12 -8.54
N ILE A 59 10.59 3.02 -9.11
CA ILE A 59 11.28 1.73 -9.28
C ILE A 59 11.56 1.09 -7.92
N ALA A 60 12.05 1.87 -6.95
CA ALA A 60 12.34 1.36 -5.61
C ALA A 60 11.08 0.83 -4.92
N CYS A 61 9.98 1.57 -5.00
CA CYS A 61 8.70 1.13 -4.44
C CYS A 61 8.20 -0.14 -5.14
N ASN A 62 8.30 -0.19 -6.46
CA ASN A 62 7.88 -1.35 -7.24
C ASN A 62 8.67 -2.60 -6.87
N ASN A 63 9.97 -2.47 -6.66
CA ASN A 63 10.82 -3.60 -6.25
C ASN A 63 10.40 -4.12 -4.88
N LEU A 64 10.07 -3.25 -3.94
CA LEU A 64 9.58 -3.67 -2.62
C LEU A 64 8.22 -4.36 -2.71
N ILE A 65 7.31 -3.84 -3.52
CA ILE A 65 5.99 -4.46 -3.71
C ILE A 65 6.16 -5.91 -4.16
N LYS A 66 7.00 -6.15 -5.15
CA LYS A 66 7.25 -7.50 -5.66
C LYS A 66 7.90 -8.41 -4.62
N GLN A 67 8.87 -7.87 -3.90
CA GLN A 67 9.60 -8.63 -2.88
C GLN A 67 8.69 -9.01 -1.72
N ILE A 68 7.89 -8.07 -1.22
CA ILE A 68 6.95 -8.32 -0.12
C ILE A 68 5.86 -9.28 -0.56
N LYS A 69 5.36 -9.15 -1.79
CA LYS A 69 4.40 -10.10 -2.34
C LYS A 69 4.95 -11.53 -2.24
N ASP A 70 6.16 -11.75 -2.70
CA ASP A 70 6.77 -13.08 -2.67
C ASP A 70 6.94 -13.58 -1.23
N GLU A 71 7.34 -12.70 -0.32
CA GLU A 71 7.49 -13.04 1.09
C GLU A 71 6.16 -13.45 1.71
N ILE A 72 5.10 -12.68 1.45
CA ILE A 72 3.76 -13.00 1.96
C ILE A 72 3.28 -14.35 1.42
N LEU A 73 3.45 -14.60 0.12
CA LEU A 73 3.05 -15.87 -0.49
C LEU A 73 3.81 -17.06 0.10
N SER A 74 5.05 -16.85 0.53
CA SER A 74 5.84 -17.92 1.17
C SER A 74 5.37 -18.21 2.59
N LYS A 75 4.74 -17.25 3.25
CA LYS A 75 4.28 -17.39 4.65
C LYS A 75 2.83 -17.85 4.76
N ASP A 76 2.00 -17.52 3.79
CA ASP A 76 0.56 -17.71 3.87
C ASP A 76 0.01 -18.20 2.54
N PHE A 77 -0.24 -19.51 2.46
CA PHE A 77 -0.74 -20.14 1.24
C PHE A 77 -2.21 -19.82 0.96
N SER A 78 -2.91 -19.20 1.90
CA SER A 78 -4.30 -18.78 1.67
C SER A 78 -4.40 -17.51 0.81
N VAL A 79 -3.31 -16.76 0.68
CA VAL A 79 -3.31 -15.56 -0.16
C VAL A 79 -3.31 -15.95 -1.63
N LYS A 80 -4.30 -15.49 -2.37
CA LYS A 80 -4.51 -15.85 -3.79
C LYS A 80 -4.50 -14.64 -4.72
N GLY A 81 -4.40 -13.44 -4.19
CA GLY A 81 -4.36 -12.22 -5.00
C GLY A 81 -3.99 -11.03 -4.16
N PHE A 82 -3.85 -9.89 -4.83
CA PHE A 82 -3.50 -8.64 -4.16
C PHE A 82 -4.23 -7.47 -4.81
N ASN A 83 -4.57 -6.49 -4.00
CA ASN A 83 -4.88 -5.16 -4.50
C ASN A 83 -3.70 -4.24 -4.20
N VAL A 84 -3.32 -3.45 -5.18
CA VAL A 84 -2.26 -2.44 -5.05
C VAL A 84 -2.87 -1.10 -5.39
N GLY A 85 -2.69 -0.11 -4.52
CA GLY A 85 -3.27 1.20 -4.77
C GLY A 85 -2.76 2.26 -3.84
N THR A 86 -2.97 3.51 -4.25
CA THR A 86 -2.55 4.67 -3.47
C THR A 86 -3.59 5.77 -3.61
N ASN A 87 -3.71 6.60 -2.58
CA ASN A 87 -4.60 7.74 -2.58
C ASN A 87 -3.78 9.00 -2.78
N SER A 88 -4.10 9.78 -3.81
CA SER A 88 -3.43 11.06 -4.10
C SER A 88 -4.44 12.18 -3.94
N GLY A 89 -4.28 12.99 -2.90
CA GLY A 89 -5.17 14.10 -2.57
C GLY A 89 -6.25 13.74 -1.57
N VAL A 90 -6.68 14.73 -0.81
CA VAL A 90 -7.72 14.56 0.22
C VAL A 90 -9.02 14.03 -0.39
N ILE A 91 -9.39 14.53 -1.58
CA ILE A 91 -10.61 14.11 -2.28
C ILE A 91 -10.57 12.62 -2.65
N ALA A 92 -9.38 12.09 -2.85
CA ALA A 92 -9.20 10.66 -3.15
C ALA A 92 -9.02 9.80 -1.89
N GLY A 93 -9.11 10.40 -0.69
CA GLY A 93 -9.04 9.69 0.56
C GLY A 93 -7.68 9.70 1.26
N GLN A 94 -6.74 10.50 0.77
CA GLN A 94 -5.43 10.59 1.42
C GLN A 94 -5.56 11.30 2.77
N SER A 95 -5.16 10.63 3.85
CA SER A 95 -5.23 11.17 5.20
C SER A 95 -3.86 11.53 5.79
N ILE A 96 -2.80 10.90 5.30
CA ILE A 96 -1.42 11.22 5.70
C ILE A 96 -0.71 11.77 4.48
N MET A 97 -0.18 13.00 4.60
CA MET A 97 0.42 13.73 3.48
C MET A 97 1.89 13.35 3.28
N HIS A 98 2.12 12.07 3.20
CA HIS A 98 3.37 11.44 2.81
C HIS A 98 2.98 10.22 1.99
N CYS A 99 3.44 10.16 0.76
CA CYS A 99 3.08 9.10 -0.18
C CYS A 99 3.20 7.72 0.45
N HIS A 100 2.18 6.90 0.27
CA HIS A 100 2.22 5.50 0.65
C HIS A 100 1.33 4.69 -0.28
N ILE A 101 1.79 3.50 -0.60
CA ILE A 101 1.14 2.58 -1.53
C ILE A 101 0.69 1.37 -0.72
N HIS A 102 -0.58 1.03 -0.81
CA HIS A 102 -1.15 -0.13 -0.14
C HIS A 102 -0.88 -1.39 -0.95
N LEU A 103 -0.47 -2.44 -0.27
CA LEU A 103 -0.42 -3.80 -0.81
C LEU A 103 -1.32 -4.65 0.08
N ILE A 104 -2.45 -5.08 -0.46
CA ILE A 104 -3.50 -5.73 0.30
C ILE A 104 -3.64 -7.18 -0.16
N PRO A 105 -3.21 -8.15 0.67
CA PRO A 105 -3.41 -9.56 0.35
C PRO A 105 -4.89 -9.93 0.35
N ARG A 106 -5.29 -10.74 -0.63
CA ARG A 106 -6.68 -11.17 -0.78
C ARG A 106 -6.78 -12.69 -0.69
N ARG A 107 -7.87 -13.15 -0.09
CA ARG A 107 -8.12 -14.58 0.13
C ARG A 107 -9.52 -14.94 -0.34
N GLU A 108 -9.72 -16.20 -0.70
CA GLU A 108 -11.06 -16.66 -1.07
C GLU A 108 -12.04 -16.40 0.06
N GLY A 109 -13.20 -15.86 -0.27
CA GLY A 109 -14.28 -15.64 0.68
C GLY A 109 -14.10 -14.42 1.56
N ASP A 110 -13.05 -13.61 1.39
CA ASP A 110 -12.88 -12.40 2.19
C ASP A 110 -13.95 -11.34 1.87
N VAL A 111 -14.50 -11.37 0.67
CA VAL A 111 -15.70 -10.63 0.27
C VAL A 111 -16.57 -11.54 -0.61
N ASP A 112 -17.86 -11.24 -0.71
CA ASP A 112 -18.78 -12.08 -1.49
C ASP A 112 -18.46 -12.08 -2.97
N ASN A 113 -18.27 -10.92 -3.56
CA ASN A 113 -17.93 -10.78 -4.98
C ASN A 113 -16.81 -9.78 -5.15
N PRO A 114 -15.56 -10.25 -5.38
CA PRO A 114 -14.40 -9.36 -5.48
C PRO A 114 -14.26 -8.63 -6.82
N GLN A 115 -15.05 -8.98 -7.82
CA GLN A 115 -14.92 -8.38 -9.15
C GLN A 115 -15.01 -6.86 -9.07
N GLY A 116 -14.09 -6.17 -9.73
CA GLY A 116 -14.08 -4.73 -9.79
C GLY A 116 -13.55 -4.05 -8.52
N GLY A 117 -12.78 -4.78 -7.69
CA GLY A 117 -12.38 -4.34 -6.35
C GLY A 117 -11.90 -2.90 -6.24
N VAL A 118 -10.97 -2.46 -7.11
CA VAL A 118 -10.45 -1.08 -7.07
C VAL A 118 -11.55 -0.05 -7.33
N ARG A 119 -12.59 -0.41 -8.06
CA ARG A 119 -13.71 0.48 -8.37
C ARG A 119 -14.54 0.84 -7.13
N SER A 120 -14.40 0.09 -6.03
CA SER A 120 -15.15 0.34 -4.80
C SER A 120 -14.75 1.63 -4.08
N VAL A 121 -13.72 2.33 -4.56
CA VAL A 121 -13.40 3.68 -4.09
C VAL A 121 -14.58 4.65 -4.29
N ILE A 122 -15.44 4.38 -5.25
CA ILE A 122 -16.72 5.09 -5.40
C ILE A 122 -17.81 4.14 -4.92
N PRO A 123 -18.47 4.45 -3.80
CA PRO A 123 -19.50 3.57 -3.25
C PRO A 123 -20.56 3.20 -4.27
N LEU A 124 -20.99 1.94 -4.27
CA LEU A 124 -22.00 1.36 -5.16
C LEU A 124 -21.59 1.28 -6.63
N LYS A 125 -20.32 1.54 -6.96
CA LYS A 125 -19.82 1.47 -8.34
C LYS A 125 -18.83 0.35 -8.56
N GLN A 126 -18.65 -0.53 -7.59
CA GLN A 126 -17.69 -1.64 -7.69
C GLN A 126 -18.08 -2.60 -8.80
N HIS A 127 -19.33 -3.04 -8.82
CA HIS A 127 -19.79 -4.05 -9.77
C HIS A 127 -20.43 -3.41 -10.99
N TYR A 128 -20.23 -4.03 -12.11
CA TYR A 128 -20.85 -3.61 -13.36
C TYR A 128 -21.07 -4.84 -14.25
N LYS A 129 -22.02 -4.71 -15.17
CA LYS A 129 -22.24 -5.75 -16.18
C LYS A 129 -21.55 -5.34 -17.47
N ARG A 130 -20.57 -6.15 -17.89
CA ARG A 130 -19.81 -5.86 -19.10
C ARG A 130 -20.72 -6.03 -20.32
N LYS A 131 -20.72 -5.01 -21.15
CA LYS A 131 -21.35 -5.11 -22.48
C LYS A 131 -20.38 -5.84 -23.40
N VAL A 132 -20.89 -6.78 -24.16
CA VAL A 132 -20.10 -7.61 -25.08
C VAL A 132 -20.09 -6.99 -26.46
#